data_77b793e9cf52dbd0383451c0ac0e7014
#
_entry.id   77b793e9cf52dbd0383451c0ac0e7014
#
_cell.length_a   1.000
_cell.length_b   1.000
_cell.length_c   1.000
_cell.angle_alpha   90.00
_cell.angle_beta   90.00
_cell.angle_gamma   90.00
#
_symmetry.space_group_name_H-M   'P 1'
#
loop_
_entity.id
_entity.type
_entity.pdbx_description
1 polymer ?
#
loop_
_entity_poly.entity_id
_entity_poly.type
_entity_poly.pdbx_seq_one_letter_code
_entity_poly.pdbx_strand_id
1 'polypeptide(L)'
;MFNRTIIHELEQWKERRDRKPLMMLGARQVGKTSVLKKFGEDSFEHCAYFSLDEEEGVCDIFRKTKNPQQIIEQLSYLTSEPILPHKTLLILDEIQDCPEAISAMKYFCEKTPEYAVACAGSLLGLAFGHQGFSFPVGKVDHMNMYPVTFSEFLEQRDAGLYQYYMSIDSLEPLPDVFFDRLSQAFTAYRISGGMPAVAMKMIEKDLEGVETTLRNILQDYSLDFVKHATPLLANRISHVWRSLPSQLAKENRKFVYQLVRPGARAREYEDALTWLQNAGLIYKVSLCSTPQVPLKSYEDLSIFKIYSLDVGLLRVLAELSPEAYLSDNPIFKEYKGALAENYILQSLVANGIKCSHYWASGNTAEVEFIVQRGLDVIPMEVKSGTSVTGRSLIEYNKKYSPRLRIRYSMLNLKKDDTFLNIPLFLADRTEQLLGYVQ
;
A
#
# COMPACT_ATOMS: atom_id res chain seq x y z
N MET A 1 -6.39 8.12 16.96
CA MET A 1 -5.39 7.81 15.92
C MET A 1 -5.20 6.30 15.88
N PHE A 2 -5.05 5.69 14.70
CA PHE A 2 -4.80 4.25 14.60
C PHE A 2 -3.42 3.88 15.16
N ASN A 3 -3.32 2.76 15.87
CA ASN A 3 -2.05 2.11 16.11
C ASN A 3 -1.56 1.52 14.79
N ARG A 4 -0.38 1.96 14.33
CA ARG A 4 0.14 1.55 13.03
C ARG A 4 1.30 0.57 13.24
N THR A 5 1.24 -0.56 12.55
CA THR A 5 2.28 -1.61 12.63
C THR A 5 3.67 -1.11 12.26
N ILE A 6 3.75 -0.09 11.39
CA ILE A 6 5.01 0.55 11.01
C ILE A 6 5.76 1.21 12.19
N ILE A 7 5.07 1.50 13.30
CA ILE A 7 5.73 2.03 14.51
C ILE A 7 6.82 1.07 15.00
N HIS A 8 6.57 -0.23 14.95
CA HIS A 8 7.56 -1.22 15.32
C HIS A 8 8.81 -1.20 14.42
N GLU A 9 8.64 -0.98 13.11
CA GLU A 9 9.76 -0.80 12.18
C GLU A 9 10.53 0.49 12.48
N LEU A 10 9.83 1.57 12.87
CA LEU A 10 10.44 2.83 13.29
C LEU A 10 11.25 2.67 14.59
N GLU A 11 10.76 1.89 15.56
CA GLU A 11 11.50 1.56 16.78
C GLU A 11 12.78 0.77 16.44
N GLN A 12 12.68 -0.25 15.60
CA GLN A 12 13.84 -0.99 15.12
C GLN A 12 14.84 -0.06 14.40
N TRP A 13 14.36 0.84 13.54
CA TRP A 13 15.20 1.83 12.86
C TRP A 13 15.92 2.74 13.86
N LYS A 14 15.22 3.20 14.91
CA LYS A 14 15.82 4.05 15.97
C LYS A 14 17.01 3.36 16.63
N GLU A 15 16.92 2.08 16.94
CA GLU A 15 17.93 1.31 17.68
C GLU A 15 19.13 0.85 16.82
N ARG A 16 19.04 0.98 15.49
CA ARG A 16 20.12 0.55 14.59
C ARG A 16 21.35 1.45 14.75
N ARG A 17 22.53 0.81 14.89
CA ARG A 17 23.84 1.51 14.97
C ARG A 17 24.23 2.18 13.66
N ASP A 18 23.87 1.58 12.53
CA ASP A 18 24.11 2.06 11.17
C ASP A 18 22.92 2.84 10.59
N ARG A 19 22.06 3.37 11.46
CA ARG A 19 20.89 4.17 11.10
C ARG A 19 21.25 5.31 10.16
N LYS A 20 20.50 5.42 9.08
CA LYS A 20 20.57 6.54 8.13
C LYS A 20 19.35 7.42 8.29
N PRO A 21 19.37 8.67 7.76
CA PRO A 21 18.13 9.43 7.64
C PRO A 21 17.04 8.62 6.97
N LEU A 22 15.84 8.65 7.54
CA LEU A 22 14.69 7.90 7.06
C LEU A 22 13.94 8.68 5.98
N MET A 23 13.57 8.01 4.90
CA MET A 23 12.61 8.47 3.89
C MET A 23 11.34 7.64 4.01
N MET A 24 10.27 8.23 4.57
CA MET A 24 8.95 7.59 4.65
C MET A 24 8.16 7.88 3.38
N LEU A 25 7.98 6.84 2.57
CA LEU A 25 7.27 6.85 1.31
C LEU A 25 5.81 6.42 1.50
N GLY A 26 4.95 6.77 0.58
CA GLY A 26 3.54 6.33 0.56
C GLY A 26 2.63 7.41 0.00
N ALA A 27 1.45 7.02 -0.44
CA ALA A 27 0.47 7.92 -1.03
C ALA A 27 0.08 9.06 -0.08
N ARG A 28 -0.51 10.10 -0.62
CA ARG A 28 -1.07 11.19 0.17
C ARG A 28 -2.20 10.69 1.07
N GLN A 29 -2.33 11.28 2.26
CA GLN A 29 -3.40 11.00 3.24
C GLN A 29 -3.38 9.59 3.87
N VAL A 30 -2.30 8.80 3.74
CA VAL A 30 -2.13 7.52 4.46
C VAL A 30 -1.67 7.69 5.91
N GLY A 31 -1.33 8.93 6.34
CA GLY A 31 -1.02 9.29 7.73
C GLY A 31 0.48 9.34 8.06
N LYS A 32 1.37 9.55 7.11
CA LYS A 32 2.83 9.63 7.32
C LYS A 32 3.23 10.63 8.41
N THR A 33 2.80 11.89 8.26
CA THR A 33 3.06 12.98 9.20
C THR A 33 2.61 12.65 10.62
N SER A 34 1.38 12.13 10.75
CA SER A 34 0.79 11.80 12.05
C SER A 34 1.55 10.67 12.75
N VAL A 35 2.01 9.66 11.99
CA VAL A 35 2.80 8.54 12.53
C VAL A 35 4.18 9.01 12.97
N LEU A 36 4.87 9.83 12.17
CA LEU A 36 6.19 10.36 12.54
C LEU A 36 6.12 11.27 13.77
N LYS A 37 5.10 12.15 13.88
CA LYS A 37 4.89 12.99 15.06
C LYS A 37 4.67 12.13 16.30
N LYS A 38 3.73 11.17 16.23
CA LYS A 38 3.48 10.25 17.34
C LYS A 38 4.73 9.45 17.74
N PHE A 39 5.46 8.94 16.78
CA PHE A 39 6.72 8.24 17.02
C PHE A 39 7.76 9.14 17.68
N GLY A 40 7.85 10.41 17.27
CA GLY A 40 8.71 11.41 17.89
C GLY A 40 8.33 11.67 19.36
N GLU A 41 7.03 11.87 19.64
CA GLU A 41 6.49 12.10 20.97
C GLU A 41 6.66 10.90 21.91
N ASP A 42 6.44 9.67 21.41
CA ASP A 42 6.48 8.46 22.22
C ASP A 42 7.91 7.93 22.45
N SER A 43 8.84 8.19 21.52
CA SER A 43 10.13 7.51 21.46
C SER A 43 11.34 8.42 21.66
N PHE A 44 11.20 9.74 21.63
CA PHE A 44 12.28 10.70 21.82
C PHE A 44 11.94 11.68 22.96
N GLU A 45 12.98 12.35 23.52
CA GLU A 45 12.79 13.41 24.52
C GLU A 45 12.18 14.67 23.88
N HIS A 46 12.48 14.92 22.61
CA HIS A 46 12.03 16.07 21.82
C HIS A 46 11.66 15.66 20.39
N CYS A 47 10.75 16.42 19.76
CA CYS A 47 10.32 16.22 18.40
C CYS A 47 10.28 17.58 17.67
N ALA A 48 11.24 17.84 16.80
CA ALA A 48 11.29 19.05 15.99
C ALA A 48 10.68 18.77 14.63
N TYR A 49 9.62 19.48 14.27
CA TYR A 49 8.86 19.31 13.04
C TYR A 49 8.91 20.56 12.17
N PHE A 50 9.17 20.37 10.88
CA PHE A 50 9.15 21.41 9.85
C PHE A 50 8.40 20.93 8.62
N SER A 51 7.46 21.75 8.12
CA SER A 51 6.74 21.54 6.86
C SER A 51 7.42 22.34 5.75
N LEU A 52 7.99 21.65 4.75
CA LEU A 52 8.80 22.30 3.72
C LEU A 52 7.96 22.96 2.61
N ASP A 53 6.66 22.68 2.57
CA ASP A 53 5.71 23.35 1.68
C ASP A 53 5.09 24.62 2.30
N GLU A 54 5.00 24.69 3.65
CA GLU A 54 4.43 25.83 4.36
C GLU A 54 5.49 26.86 4.79
N GLU A 55 6.72 26.41 5.07
CA GLU A 55 7.79 27.21 5.66
C GLU A 55 8.92 27.49 4.66
N GLU A 56 8.69 28.42 3.73
CA GLU A 56 9.65 28.79 2.67
C GLU A 56 11.05 29.16 3.22
N GLY A 57 11.11 29.78 4.40
CA GLY A 57 12.37 30.10 5.08
C GLY A 57 13.21 28.90 5.49
N VAL A 58 12.59 27.75 5.73
CA VAL A 58 13.30 26.48 6.02
C VAL A 58 14.02 25.97 4.77
N CYS A 59 13.38 26.01 3.61
CA CYS A 59 14.03 25.66 2.35
C CYS A 59 15.24 26.53 2.03
N ASP A 60 15.20 27.82 2.36
CA ASP A 60 16.32 28.74 2.16
C ASP A 60 17.57 28.35 2.97
N ILE A 61 17.39 27.74 4.15
CA ILE A 61 18.51 27.21 4.93
C ILE A 61 19.23 26.10 4.12
N PHE A 62 18.47 25.15 3.57
CA PHE A 62 19.02 24.06 2.77
C PHE A 62 19.64 24.52 1.44
N ARG A 63 19.12 25.60 0.84
CA ARG A 63 19.69 26.21 -0.37
C ARG A 63 21.04 26.87 -0.09
N LYS A 64 21.20 27.49 1.09
CA LYS A 64 22.43 28.24 1.47
C LYS A 64 23.57 27.32 1.88
N THR A 65 23.30 26.20 2.54
CA THR A 65 24.34 25.29 3.03
C THR A 65 23.90 23.82 2.98
N LYS A 66 24.88 22.94 2.76
CA LYS A 66 24.72 21.49 2.91
C LYS A 66 25.43 20.94 4.16
N ASN A 67 25.96 21.83 5.02
CA ASN A 67 26.58 21.43 6.27
C ASN A 67 25.51 21.14 7.33
N PRO A 68 25.36 19.87 7.80
CA PRO A 68 24.29 19.51 8.72
C PRO A 68 24.32 20.30 10.03
N GLN A 69 25.51 20.58 10.58
CA GLN A 69 25.63 21.33 11.83
C GLN A 69 25.10 22.75 11.70
N GLN A 70 25.41 23.43 10.58
CA GLN A 70 24.88 24.77 10.30
C GLN A 70 23.37 24.74 10.05
N ILE A 71 22.87 23.68 9.39
CA ILE A 71 21.43 23.49 9.18
C ILE A 71 20.74 23.32 10.52
N ILE A 72 21.23 22.42 11.39
CA ILE A 72 20.68 22.17 12.72
C ILE A 72 20.68 23.44 13.56
N GLU A 73 21.79 24.18 13.58
CA GLU A 73 21.89 25.45 14.30
C GLU A 73 20.82 26.45 13.85
N GLN A 74 20.65 26.64 12.53
CA GLN A 74 19.64 27.56 11.99
C GLN A 74 18.21 27.08 12.27
N LEU A 75 17.94 25.77 12.12
CA LEU A 75 16.63 25.20 12.45
C LEU A 75 16.30 25.36 13.94
N SER A 76 17.30 25.26 14.83
CA SER A 76 17.10 25.47 16.28
C SER A 76 16.64 26.87 16.65
N TYR A 77 16.86 27.87 15.80
CA TYR A 77 16.31 29.23 16.02
C TYR A 77 14.84 29.36 15.57
N LEU A 78 14.33 28.42 14.76
CA LEU A 78 12.97 28.47 14.23
C LEU A 78 11.98 27.62 15.04
N THR A 79 12.46 26.79 15.95
CA THR A 79 11.62 25.93 16.81
C THR A 79 11.86 26.20 18.28
N SER A 80 10.84 25.99 19.12
CA SER A 80 10.97 25.97 20.58
C SER A 80 11.58 24.65 21.10
N GLU A 81 11.60 23.61 20.27
CA GLU A 81 12.13 22.30 20.64
C GLU A 81 13.64 22.22 20.42
N PRO A 82 14.43 21.78 21.41
CA PRO A 82 15.86 21.62 21.24
C PRO A 82 16.18 20.49 20.24
N ILE A 83 17.11 20.74 19.30
CA ILE A 83 17.58 19.73 18.36
C ILE A 83 18.90 19.14 18.88
N LEU A 84 18.81 18.07 19.67
CA LEU A 84 19.94 17.45 20.38
C LEU A 84 20.28 16.07 19.80
N PRO A 85 21.59 15.70 19.75
CA PRO A 85 22.03 14.35 19.36
C PRO A 85 21.34 13.27 20.21
N HIS A 86 20.89 12.20 19.59
CA HIS A 86 20.25 11.03 20.19
C HIS A 86 18.91 11.29 20.92
N LYS A 87 18.54 12.55 21.18
CA LYS A 87 17.38 12.93 21.99
C LYS A 87 16.21 13.49 21.18
N THR A 88 16.49 14.06 20.02
CA THR A 88 15.47 14.71 19.19
C THR A 88 15.25 13.94 17.89
N LEU A 89 13.99 13.71 17.55
CA LEU A 89 13.60 13.35 16.19
C LEU A 89 13.38 14.65 15.39
N LEU A 90 14.19 14.88 14.37
CA LEU A 90 13.98 15.93 13.38
C LEU A 90 13.10 15.40 12.25
N ILE A 91 11.91 15.97 12.09
CA ILE A 91 10.97 15.60 11.03
C ILE A 91 10.95 16.70 9.97
N LEU A 92 11.22 16.32 8.71
CA LEU A 92 11.12 17.17 7.53
C LEU A 92 9.97 16.63 6.66
N ASP A 93 8.83 17.31 6.72
CA ASP A 93 7.62 16.89 6.00
C ASP A 93 7.52 17.56 4.64
N GLU A 94 6.82 16.91 3.69
CA GLU A 94 6.67 17.28 2.28
C GLU A 94 8.04 17.61 1.63
N ILE A 95 9.05 16.78 1.92
CA ILE A 95 10.45 17.01 1.55
C ILE A 95 10.67 17.15 0.03
N GLN A 96 9.75 16.65 -0.82
CA GLN A 96 9.81 16.80 -2.27
C GLN A 96 9.73 18.27 -2.72
N ASP A 97 9.18 19.16 -1.90
CA ASP A 97 9.07 20.59 -2.20
C ASP A 97 10.41 21.35 -1.95
N CYS A 98 11.40 20.67 -1.34
CA CYS A 98 12.76 21.16 -1.13
C CYS A 98 13.82 20.15 -1.58
N PRO A 99 14.19 20.10 -2.88
CA PRO A 99 15.19 19.17 -3.42
C PRO A 99 16.56 19.26 -2.74
N GLU A 100 16.92 20.44 -2.26
CA GLU A 100 18.16 20.67 -1.52
C GLU A 100 18.17 19.95 -0.17
N ALA A 101 17.02 19.86 0.51
CA ALA A 101 16.88 19.11 1.75
C ALA A 101 17.10 17.61 1.51
N ILE A 102 16.53 17.04 0.44
CA ILE A 102 16.78 15.64 0.08
C ILE A 102 18.28 15.43 -0.18
N SER A 103 18.93 16.32 -0.93
CA SER A 103 20.37 16.24 -1.22
C SER A 103 21.23 16.36 0.04
N ALA A 104 20.77 17.12 1.05
CA ALA A 104 21.46 17.29 2.33
C ALA A 104 21.47 16.01 3.17
N MET A 105 20.53 15.07 2.99
CA MET A 105 20.45 13.82 3.75
C MET A 105 21.71 12.97 3.61
N LYS A 106 22.43 13.06 2.49
CA LYS A 106 23.76 12.45 2.35
C LYS A 106 24.72 12.92 3.45
N TYR A 107 24.74 14.22 3.70
CA TYR A 107 25.67 14.82 4.66
C TYR A 107 25.23 14.58 6.10
N PHE A 108 23.92 14.51 6.37
CA PHE A 108 23.42 14.05 7.67
C PHE A 108 23.88 12.62 7.97
N CYS A 109 23.76 11.70 7.01
CA CYS A 109 24.26 10.34 7.16
C CYS A 109 25.76 10.26 7.42
N GLU A 110 26.58 11.09 6.74
CA GLU A 110 28.05 10.97 6.77
C GLU A 110 28.73 11.75 7.90
N LYS A 111 28.16 12.88 8.33
CA LYS A 111 28.80 13.82 9.23
C LYS A 111 28.13 13.95 10.59
N THR A 112 26.86 13.62 10.69
CA THR A 112 26.05 13.79 11.90
C THR A 112 25.10 12.62 12.12
N PRO A 113 25.59 11.35 12.09
CA PRO A 113 24.77 10.14 12.25
C PRO A 113 24.09 10.06 13.61
N GLU A 114 24.55 10.79 14.61
CA GLU A 114 23.97 10.90 15.94
C GLU A 114 22.60 11.61 15.96
N TYR A 115 22.26 12.39 14.93
CA TYR A 115 20.95 13.01 14.80
C TYR A 115 19.95 12.09 14.10
N ALA A 116 18.80 11.88 14.70
CA ALA A 116 17.71 11.14 14.08
C ALA A 116 16.92 12.08 13.17
N VAL A 117 16.95 11.82 11.86
CA VAL A 117 16.22 12.61 10.86
C VAL A 117 15.25 11.71 10.13
N ALA A 118 13.97 12.07 10.12
CA ALA A 118 12.92 11.40 9.37
C ALA A 118 12.27 12.39 8.37
N CYS A 119 12.22 11.99 7.12
CA CYS A 119 11.62 12.77 6.05
C CYS A 119 10.34 12.07 5.58
N ALA A 120 9.27 12.84 5.37
CA ALA A 120 8.05 12.35 4.74
C ALA A 120 7.80 13.09 3.43
N GLY A 121 7.20 12.37 2.48
CA GLY A 121 6.77 12.96 1.23
C GLY A 121 5.85 12.03 0.45
N SER A 122 4.81 12.59 -0.12
CA SER A 122 3.78 11.83 -0.84
C SER A 122 4.19 11.48 -2.27
N LEU A 123 5.07 12.27 -2.87
CA LEU A 123 5.48 12.16 -4.27
C LEU A 123 6.99 11.99 -4.43
N LEU A 124 7.67 11.50 -3.39
CA LEU A 124 9.12 11.29 -3.40
C LEU A 124 9.56 10.37 -4.55
N GLY A 125 8.77 9.35 -4.90
CA GLY A 125 9.03 8.50 -6.06
C GLY A 125 9.08 9.26 -7.40
N LEU A 126 8.45 10.42 -7.48
CA LEU A 126 8.45 11.29 -8.66
C LEU A 126 9.62 12.28 -8.67
N ALA A 127 10.06 12.73 -7.49
CA ALA A 127 11.18 13.66 -7.36
C ALA A 127 12.49 13.06 -7.93
N PHE A 128 12.60 11.74 -8.00
CA PHE A 128 13.76 11.03 -8.54
C PHE A 128 13.99 11.22 -10.05
N GLY A 129 13.02 11.76 -10.80
CA GLY A 129 13.08 11.97 -12.26
C GLY A 129 13.42 13.38 -12.70
N HIS A 130 13.56 14.38 -11.80
CA HIS A 130 13.83 15.75 -12.18
C HIS A 130 15.32 16.01 -12.47
N GLN A 131 15.62 16.70 -13.59
CA GLN A 131 16.97 17.10 -13.97
C GLN A 131 17.57 18.08 -12.93
N GLY A 132 18.81 17.83 -12.52
CA GLY A 132 19.54 18.66 -11.55
C GLY A 132 19.45 18.22 -10.11
N PHE A 133 18.73 17.14 -9.82
CA PHE A 133 18.55 16.57 -8.50
C PHE A 133 19.52 15.41 -8.24
N SER A 134 20.30 15.49 -7.13
CA SER A 134 21.19 14.41 -6.69
C SER A 134 20.54 13.67 -5.52
N PHE A 135 19.93 12.53 -5.80
CA PHE A 135 19.39 11.65 -4.75
C PHE A 135 20.53 11.05 -3.91
N PRO A 136 20.39 10.96 -2.58
CA PRO A 136 21.42 10.43 -1.68
C PRO A 136 21.48 8.89 -1.73
N VAL A 137 21.86 8.30 -2.86
CA VAL A 137 21.91 6.85 -3.07
C VAL A 137 22.74 6.15 -2.01
N GLY A 138 22.16 5.17 -1.33
CA GLY A 138 22.81 4.39 -0.29
C GLY A 138 23.03 5.14 1.04
N LYS A 139 22.52 6.38 1.18
CA LYS A 139 22.72 7.24 2.36
C LYS A 139 21.42 7.52 3.12
N VAL A 140 20.34 6.88 2.72
CA VAL A 140 19.03 6.94 3.40
C VAL A 140 18.44 5.55 3.54
N ASP A 141 17.65 5.36 4.58
CA ASP A 141 16.79 4.21 4.76
C ASP A 141 15.39 4.52 4.20
N HIS A 142 14.70 3.52 3.68
CA HIS A 142 13.35 3.68 3.13
C HIS A 142 12.35 2.86 3.92
N MET A 143 11.20 3.46 4.23
CA MET A 143 10.02 2.78 4.75
C MET A 143 8.80 3.16 3.92
N ASN A 144 7.94 2.20 3.63
CA ASN A 144 6.71 2.43 2.89
C ASN A 144 5.52 2.41 3.84
N MET A 145 4.72 3.47 3.80
CA MET A 145 3.49 3.55 4.56
C MET A 145 2.29 3.32 3.65
N TYR A 146 1.47 2.37 4.03
CA TYR A 146 0.27 1.97 3.31
C TYR A 146 -0.99 2.50 4.00
N PRO A 147 -2.19 2.43 3.39
CA PRO A 147 -3.45 2.61 4.09
C PRO A 147 -3.54 1.73 5.35
N VAL A 148 -4.41 2.05 6.27
CA VAL A 148 -4.72 1.23 7.46
C VAL A 148 -5.09 -0.17 7.01
N THR A 149 -4.44 -1.19 7.56
CA THR A 149 -4.75 -2.60 7.28
C THR A 149 -6.04 -3.03 7.98
N PHE A 150 -6.59 -4.18 7.62
CA PHE A 150 -7.77 -4.70 8.32
C PHE A 150 -7.48 -4.99 9.80
N SER A 151 -6.30 -5.49 10.12
CA SER A 151 -5.88 -5.74 11.51
C SER A 151 -5.82 -4.45 12.34
N GLU A 152 -5.23 -3.37 11.80
CA GLU A 152 -5.18 -2.05 12.45
C GLU A 152 -6.58 -1.42 12.60
N PHE A 153 -7.44 -1.60 11.60
CA PHE A 153 -8.85 -1.19 11.67
C PHE A 153 -9.61 -1.95 12.75
N LEU A 154 -9.40 -3.28 12.83
CA LEU A 154 -10.05 -4.16 13.80
C LEU A 154 -9.66 -3.79 15.23
N GLU A 155 -8.38 -3.51 15.47
CA GLU A 155 -7.86 -3.08 16.76
C GLU A 155 -8.59 -1.84 17.28
N GLN A 156 -8.75 -0.84 16.44
CA GLN A 156 -9.44 0.42 16.80
C GLN A 156 -10.96 0.24 16.93
N ARG A 157 -11.55 -0.70 16.18
CA ARG A 157 -12.99 -0.94 16.17
C ARG A 157 -13.46 -1.81 17.32
N ASP A 158 -12.73 -2.88 17.63
CA ASP A 158 -13.10 -3.92 18.61
C ASP A 158 -11.83 -4.61 19.14
N ALA A 159 -11.26 -4.03 20.19
CA ALA A 159 -10.01 -4.53 20.78
C ALA A 159 -10.10 -6.00 21.25
N GLY A 160 -11.25 -6.45 21.73
CA GLY A 160 -11.45 -7.84 22.18
C GLY A 160 -11.43 -8.81 20.98
N LEU A 161 -12.10 -8.45 19.88
CA LEU A 161 -12.09 -9.24 18.67
C LEU A 161 -10.70 -9.23 18.00
N TYR A 162 -9.98 -8.11 18.09
CA TYR A 162 -8.59 -8.00 17.62
C TYR A 162 -7.66 -8.93 18.41
N GLN A 163 -7.78 -8.99 19.75
CA GLN A 163 -6.99 -9.94 20.55
C GLN A 163 -7.24 -11.39 20.12
N TYR A 164 -8.50 -11.77 19.90
CA TYR A 164 -8.83 -13.09 19.35
C TYR A 164 -8.19 -13.26 17.95
N TYR A 165 -8.35 -12.30 17.06
CA TYR A 165 -7.76 -12.32 15.72
C TYR A 165 -6.24 -12.54 15.77
N MET A 166 -5.54 -11.86 16.68
CA MET A 166 -4.10 -12.00 16.87
C MET A 166 -3.69 -13.32 17.54
N SER A 167 -4.59 -13.98 18.28
CA SER A 167 -4.32 -15.26 18.94
C SER A 167 -4.48 -16.48 18.03
N ILE A 168 -4.93 -16.31 16.78
CA ILE A 168 -5.05 -17.42 15.82
C ILE A 168 -3.66 -17.96 15.50
N ASP A 169 -3.33 -19.15 15.97
CA ASP A 169 -2.02 -19.80 15.92
C ASP A 169 -2.03 -21.18 15.26
N SER A 170 -3.13 -21.53 14.59
CA SER A 170 -3.31 -22.82 13.91
C SER A 170 -4.00 -22.64 12.56
N LEU A 171 -4.09 -23.71 11.80
CA LEU A 171 -4.80 -23.77 10.51
C LEU A 171 -6.18 -24.44 10.64
N GLU A 172 -6.67 -24.60 11.88
CA GLU A 172 -7.99 -25.15 12.17
C GLU A 172 -9.10 -24.12 11.88
N PRO A 173 -10.32 -24.59 11.56
CA PRO A 173 -11.46 -23.72 11.36
C PRO A 173 -11.74 -22.85 12.61
N LEU A 174 -12.04 -21.59 12.37
CA LEU A 174 -12.46 -20.68 13.44
C LEU A 174 -13.85 -21.05 13.96
N PRO A 175 -14.13 -20.93 15.28
CA PRO A 175 -15.48 -21.02 15.81
C PRO A 175 -16.42 -20.02 15.11
N ASP A 176 -17.65 -20.47 14.79
CA ASP A 176 -18.60 -19.71 13.98
C ASP A 176 -18.86 -18.29 14.52
N VAL A 177 -18.99 -18.15 15.85
CA VAL A 177 -19.22 -16.86 16.50
C VAL A 177 -18.12 -15.83 16.17
N PHE A 178 -16.86 -16.24 16.11
CA PHE A 178 -15.74 -15.35 15.79
C PHE A 178 -15.63 -15.15 14.27
N PHE A 179 -15.87 -16.19 13.50
CA PHE A 179 -15.91 -16.10 12.04
C PHE A 179 -16.95 -15.07 11.57
N ASP A 180 -18.17 -15.12 12.12
CA ASP A 180 -19.24 -14.18 11.78
C ASP A 180 -18.93 -12.75 12.21
N ARG A 181 -18.40 -12.55 13.40
CA ARG A 181 -18.00 -11.21 13.88
C ARG A 181 -16.88 -10.62 13.03
N LEU A 182 -15.85 -11.41 12.68
CA LEU A 182 -14.77 -10.99 11.80
C LEU A 182 -15.29 -10.68 10.40
N SER A 183 -16.20 -11.48 9.87
CA SER A 183 -16.84 -11.25 8.56
C SER A 183 -17.63 -9.95 8.53
N GLN A 184 -18.35 -9.61 9.62
CA GLN A 184 -19.08 -8.34 9.75
C GLN A 184 -18.12 -7.13 9.83
N ALA A 185 -17.06 -7.24 10.65
CA ALA A 185 -16.04 -6.18 10.73
C ALA A 185 -15.33 -5.98 9.37
N PHE A 186 -15.03 -7.07 8.68
CA PHE A 186 -14.42 -7.05 7.36
C PHE A 186 -15.33 -6.43 6.28
N THR A 187 -16.62 -6.67 6.36
CA THR A 187 -17.60 -6.04 5.47
C THR A 187 -17.57 -4.53 5.62
N ALA A 188 -17.52 -4.01 6.87
CA ALA A 188 -17.38 -2.58 7.12
C ALA A 188 -16.06 -2.02 6.53
N TYR A 189 -14.94 -2.71 6.76
CA TYR A 189 -13.64 -2.32 6.20
C TYR A 189 -13.65 -2.27 4.66
N ARG A 190 -14.26 -3.23 3.98
CA ARG A 190 -14.35 -3.22 2.51
C ARG A 190 -15.17 -2.06 1.95
N ILE A 191 -16.11 -1.54 2.73
CA ILE A 191 -16.90 -0.34 2.36
C ILE A 191 -16.03 0.92 2.50
N SER A 192 -15.34 1.08 3.63
CA SER A 192 -14.53 2.27 3.90
C SER A 192 -13.15 2.24 3.21
N GLY A 193 -12.58 1.06 3.05
CA GLY A 193 -11.14 0.93 2.79
C GLY A 193 -10.31 1.30 4.03
N GLY A 194 -9.01 1.47 3.79
CA GLY A 194 -8.00 1.74 4.80
C GLY A 194 -7.49 3.20 4.82
N MET A 195 -8.08 4.14 4.09
CA MET A 195 -7.69 5.55 4.24
C MET A 195 -8.03 6.03 5.65
N PRO A 196 -7.04 6.53 6.46
CA PRO A 196 -7.23 6.72 7.91
C PRO A 196 -8.45 7.56 8.29
N ALA A 197 -8.68 8.69 7.61
CA ALA A 197 -9.84 9.55 7.86
C ALA A 197 -11.16 8.82 7.58
N VAL A 198 -11.20 8.02 6.52
CA VAL A 198 -12.39 7.24 6.10
C VAL A 198 -12.65 6.09 7.06
N ALA A 199 -11.60 5.34 7.40
CA ALA A 199 -11.68 4.22 8.34
C ALA A 199 -12.19 4.67 9.72
N MET A 200 -11.80 5.87 10.17
CA MET A 200 -12.32 6.46 11.41
C MET A 200 -13.82 6.79 11.30
N LYS A 201 -14.26 7.37 10.19
CA LYS A 201 -15.70 7.62 9.94
C LYS A 201 -16.52 6.33 9.98
N MET A 202 -15.99 5.23 9.44
CA MET A 202 -16.65 3.92 9.51
C MET A 202 -16.75 3.40 10.96
N ILE A 203 -15.72 3.60 11.77
CA ILE A 203 -15.74 3.22 13.21
C ILE A 203 -16.78 4.05 13.97
N GLU A 204 -16.89 5.33 13.66
CA GLU A 204 -17.89 6.27 14.19
C GLU A 204 -19.32 5.98 13.66
N LYS A 205 -19.47 5.02 12.72
CA LYS A 205 -20.73 4.68 12.02
C LYS A 205 -21.32 5.83 11.20
N ASP A 206 -20.50 6.76 10.76
CA ASP A 206 -20.84 7.88 9.90
C ASP A 206 -20.68 7.49 8.41
N LEU A 207 -21.68 6.80 7.85
CA LEU A 207 -21.63 6.32 6.47
C LEU A 207 -21.63 7.47 5.43
N GLU A 208 -22.31 8.56 5.72
CA GLU A 208 -22.30 9.76 4.85
C GLU A 208 -20.91 10.40 4.84
N GLY A 209 -20.29 10.48 6.02
CA GLY A 209 -18.90 10.93 6.17
C GLY A 209 -17.90 10.02 5.43
N VAL A 210 -18.12 8.70 5.42
CA VAL A 210 -17.32 7.76 4.63
C VAL A 210 -17.37 8.10 3.14
N GLU A 211 -18.57 8.25 2.57
CA GLU A 211 -18.75 8.56 1.15
C GLU A 211 -18.16 9.93 0.78
N THR A 212 -18.44 10.94 1.59
CA THR A 212 -17.96 12.30 1.37
C THR A 212 -16.43 12.36 1.44
N THR A 213 -15.82 11.72 2.46
CA THR A 213 -14.37 11.74 2.63
C THR A 213 -13.66 11.00 1.49
N LEU A 214 -14.18 9.84 1.05
CA LEU A 214 -13.61 9.12 -0.10
C LEU A 214 -13.64 9.95 -1.39
N ARG A 215 -14.76 10.63 -1.65
CA ARG A 215 -14.89 11.51 -2.82
C ARG A 215 -13.92 12.69 -2.77
N ASN A 216 -13.75 13.29 -1.62
CA ASN A 216 -12.78 14.37 -1.41
C ASN A 216 -11.35 13.90 -1.69
N ILE A 217 -10.96 12.73 -1.17
CA ILE A 217 -9.64 12.14 -1.44
C ILE A 217 -9.41 11.93 -2.95
N LEU A 218 -10.41 11.39 -3.67
CA LEU A 218 -10.31 11.20 -5.12
C LEU A 218 -10.18 12.54 -5.88
N GLN A 219 -10.87 13.58 -5.39
CA GLN A 219 -10.73 14.93 -5.93
C GLN A 219 -9.35 15.52 -5.67
N ASP A 220 -8.83 15.36 -4.44
CA ASP A 220 -7.49 15.83 -4.06
C ASP A 220 -6.41 15.17 -4.92
N TYR A 221 -6.51 13.85 -5.16
CA TYR A 221 -5.58 13.18 -6.08
C TYR A 221 -5.66 13.73 -7.51
N SER A 222 -6.87 14.07 -7.97
CA SER A 222 -7.04 14.68 -9.30
C SER A 222 -6.40 16.06 -9.39
N LEU A 223 -6.42 16.85 -8.31
CA LEU A 223 -5.72 18.14 -8.22
C LEU A 223 -4.20 17.96 -8.17
N ASP A 224 -3.72 16.94 -7.46
CA ASP A 224 -2.29 16.60 -7.41
C ASP A 224 -1.73 16.25 -8.79
N PHE A 225 -2.51 15.55 -9.64
CA PHE A 225 -2.10 15.26 -11.00
C PHE A 225 -1.79 16.53 -11.79
N VAL A 226 -2.61 17.57 -11.62
CA VAL A 226 -2.43 18.86 -12.28
C VAL A 226 -1.27 19.65 -11.69
N LYS A 227 -1.10 19.60 -10.35
CA LYS A 227 -0.04 20.34 -9.64
C LYS A 227 1.36 19.82 -9.97
N HIS A 228 1.52 18.48 -10.09
CA HIS A 228 2.83 17.83 -10.12
C HIS A 228 3.21 17.17 -11.46
N ALA A 229 2.38 17.33 -12.50
CA ALA A 229 2.68 16.84 -13.84
C ALA A 229 2.45 17.93 -14.90
N THR A 230 3.10 17.76 -16.06
CA THR A 230 2.78 18.64 -17.21
C THR A 230 1.32 18.45 -17.63
N PRO A 231 0.66 19.46 -18.24
CA PRO A 231 -0.76 19.37 -18.62
C PRO A 231 -1.09 18.12 -19.46
N LEU A 232 -0.18 17.72 -20.36
CA LEU A 232 -0.35 16.52 -21.19
C LEU A 232 -0.28 15.24 -20.36
N LEU A 233 0.71 15.15 -19.46
CA LEU A 233 0.89 14.00 -18.59
C LEU A 233 -0.24 13.90 -17.55
N ALA A 234 -0.65 15.02 -16.93
CA ALA A 234 -1.77 15.07 -15.98
C ALA A 234 -3.07 14.54 -16.60
N ASN A 235 -3.35 14.91 -17.84
CA ASN A 235 -4.51 14.40 -18.58
C ASN A 235 -4.42 12.89 -18.80
N ARG A 236 -3.26 12.37 -19.18
CA ARG A 236 -3.03 10.93 -19.35
C ARG A 236 -3.15 10.16 -18.03
N ILE A 237 -2.60 10.69 -16.93
CA ILE A 237 -2.74 10.13 -15.58
C ILE A 237 -4.22 10.04 -15.20
N SER A 238 -4.98 11.13 -15.39
CA SER A 238 -6.41 11.17 -15.12
C SER A 238 -7.19 10.12 -15.93
N HIS A 239 -6.84 9.93 -17.19
CA HIS A 239 -7.48 8.90 -18.03
C HIS A 239 -7.20 7.49 -17.51
N VAL A 240 -5.94 7.16 -17.18
CA VAL A 240 -5.59 5.85 -16.60
C VAL A 240 -6.32 5.64 -15.28
N TRP A 241 -6.26 6.63 -14.38
CA TRP A 241 -6.91 6.59 -13.06
C TRP A 241 -8.41 6.29 -13.16
N ARG A 242 -9.13 7.03 -13.99
CA ARG A 242 -10.57 6.84 -14.22
C ARG A 242 -10.91 5.52 -14.90
N SER A 243 -9.97 4.90 -15.63
CA SER A 243 -10.20 3.62 -16.29
C SER A 243 -10.10 2.41 -15.35
N LEU A 244 -9.55 2.57 -14.11
CA LEU A 244 -9.35 1.47 -13.15
C LEU A 244 -10.58 0.57 -12.98
N PRO A 245 -11.78 1.09 -12.71
CA PRO A 245 -12.98 0.25 -12.58
C PRO A 245 -13.25 -0.59 -13.83
N SER A 246 -13.15 0.01 -15.01
CA SER A 246 -13.39 -0.67 -16.29
C SER A 246 -12.32 -1.72 -16.61
N GLN A 247 -11.06 -1.50 -16.17
CA GLN A 247 -9.99 -2.48 -16.32
C GLN A 247 -10.25 -3.72 -15.47
N LEU A 248 -10.72 -3.52 -14.24
CA LEU A 248 -10.96 -4.58 -13.26
C LEU A 248 -12.32 -5.29 -13.42
N ALA A 249 -13.29 -4.66 -14.11
CA ALA A 249 -14.59 -5.27 -14.39
C ALA A 249 -14.55 -6.33 -15.50
N LYS A 250 -13.43 -6.46 -16.24
CA LYS A 250 -13.31 -7.46 -17.30
C LYS A 250 -12.97 -8.84 -16.74
N GLU A 251 -13.41 -9.87 -17.43
CA GLU A 251 -13.24 -11.28 -17.05
C GLU A 251 -11.78 -11.66 -16.83
N ASN A 252 -10.85 -11.22 -17.69
CA ASN A 252 -9.42 -11.51 -17.56
C ASN A 252 -8.58 -10.38 -16.94
N ARG A 253 -9.20 -9.23 -16.63
CA ARG A 253 -8.60 -8.05 -15.96
C ARG A 253 -7.24 -7.58 -16.48
N LYS A 254 -6.80 -8.07 -17.63
CA LYS A 254 -5.62 -7.60 -18.32
C LYS A 254 -5.79 -6.14 -18.71
N PHE A 255 -4.76 -5.31 -18.48
CA PHE A 255 -4.81 -3.89 -18.84
C PHE A 255 -5.00 -3.70 -20.34
N VAL A 256 -6.00 -2.93 -20.73
CA VAL A 256 -6.37 -2.65 -22.11
C VAL A 256 -6.33 -1.15 -22.36
N TYR A 257 -5.37 -0.69 -23.15
CA TYR A 257 -5.19 0.74 -23.44
C TYR A 257 -6.41 1.38 -24.09
N GLN A 258 -7.17 0.65 -24.91
CA GLN A 258 -8.40 1.15 -25.52
C GLN A 258 -9.52 1.47 -24.53
N LEU A 259 -9.49 0.89 -23.30
CA LEU A 259 -10.41 1.26 -22.22
C LEU A 259 -10.02 2.58 -21.55
N VAL A 260 -8.77 2.99 -21.67
CA VAL A 260 -8.32 4.32 -21.21
C VAL A 260 -8.92 5.38 -22.14
N ARG A 261 -8.79 5.16 -23.45
CA ARG A 261 -9.33 6.02 -24.51
C ARG A 261 -9.36 5.23 -25.84
N PRO A 262 -10.37 5.40 -26.68
CA PRO A 262 -10.38 4.85 -28.05
C PRO A 262 -9.11 5.25 -28.83
N GLY A 263 -8.42 4.24 -29.38
CA GLY A 263 -7.19 4.44 -30.15
C GLY A 263 -5.91 4.62 -29.30
N ALA A 264 -5.98 4.52 -27.97
CA ALA A 264 -4.82 4.64 -27.09
C ALA A 264 -3.79 3.55 -27.34
N ARG A 265 -2.50 3.92 -27.29
CA ARG A 265 -1.34 3.03 -27.48
C ARG A 265 -0.46 3.01 -26.24
N ALA A 266 0.25 1.90 -25.99
CA ALA A 266 1.13 1.71 -24.85
C ALA A 266 2.10 2.89 -24.64
N ARG A 267 2.85 3.27 -25.68
CA ARG A 267 3.85 4.37 -25.64
C ARG A 267 3.31 5.73 -25.17
N GLU A 268 1.99 5.91 -25.21
CA GLU A 268 1.35 7.18 -24.83
C GLU A 268 1.04 7.24 -23.35
N TYR A 269 0.92 6.09 -22.68
CA TYR A 269 0.44 5.97 -21.30
C TYR A 269 1.43 5.32 -20.34
N GLU A 270 2.61 4.87 -20.81
CA GLU A 270 3.64 4.27 -19.94
C GLU A 270 4.12 5.25 -18.86
N ASP A 271 4.33 6.52 -19.23
CA ASP A 271 4.72 7.57 -18.28
C ASP A 271 3.63 7.80 -17.21
N ALA A 272 2.36 7.76 -17.61
CA ALA A 272 1.24 7.92 -16.69
C ALA A 272 1.11 6.73 -15.73
N LEU A 273 1.30 5.50 -16.22
CA LEU A 273 1.33 4.30 -15.38
C LEU A 273 2.50 4.35 -14.39
N THR A 274 3.68 4.72 -14.85
CA THR A 274 4.88 4.88 -14.02
C THR A 274 4.66 5.95 -12.95
N TRP A 275 4.05 7.07 -13.33
CA TRP A 275 3.71 8.14 -12.41
C TRP A 275 2.79 7.63 -11.28
N LEU A 276 1.69 6.97 -11.63
CA LEU A 276 0.73 6.44 -10.65
C LEU A 276 1.37 5.38 -9.74
N GLN A 277 2.27 4.54 -10.26
CA GLN A 277 3.02 3.56 -9.44
C GLN A 277 3.97 4.26 -8.46
N ASN A 278 4.73 5.25 -8.93
CA ASN A 278 5.69 5.98 -8.11
C ASN A 278 4.99 6.85 -7.06
N ALA A 279 3.79 7.35 -7.35
CA ALA A 279 2.92 8.02 -6.39
C ALA A 279 2.28 7.05 -5.37
N GLY A 280 2.45 5.73 -5.55
CA GLY A 280 1.86 4.71 -4.70
C GLY A 280 0.34 4.57 -4.83
N LEU A 281 -0.25 5.04 -5.94
CA LEU A 281 -1.70 5.03 -6.16
C LEU A 281 -2.20 3.76 -6.83
N ILE A 282 -1.33 3.06 -7.55
CA ILE A 282 -1.65 1.77 -8.18
C ILE A 282 -0.55 0.73 -7.93
N TYR A 283 -0.97 -0.52 -7.96
CA TYR A 283 -0.10 -1.69 -8.03
C TYR A 283 -0.17 -2.27 -9.44
N LYS A 284 0.99 -2.66 -9.98
CA LYS A 284 1.10 -3.36 -11.26
C LYS A 284 1.49 -4.81 -11.02
N VAL A 285 0.74 -5.75 -11.60
CA VAL A 285 0.95 -7.20 -11.48
C VAL A 285 1.14 -7.76 -12.89
N SER A 286 2.34 -8.25 -13.20
CA SER A 286 2.74 -8.72 -14.53
C SER A 286 2.40 -10.18 -14.74
N LEU A 287 2.13 -10.58 -15.98
CA LEU A 287 1.96 -11.98 -16.34
C LEU A 287 3.30 -12.72 -16.20
N CYS A 288 3.25 -13.88 -15.54
CA CYS A 288 4.33 -14.85 -15.55
C CYS A 288 3.80 -16.16 -16.20
N SER A 289 4.18 -16.41 -17.43
CA SER A 289 3.69 -17.56 -18.20
C SER A 289 4.29 -18.88 -17.72
N THR A 290 5.49 -18.84 -17.16
CA THR A 290 6.22 -20.00 -16.65
C THR A 290 6.64 -19.73 -15.20
N PRO A 291 5.84 -20.17 -14.21
CA PRO A 291 6.08 -19.86 -12.79
C PRO A 291 7.24 -20.68 -12.22
N GLN A 292 8.45 -20.28 -12.57
CA GLN A 292 9.72 -20.83 -12.08
C GLN A 292 10.51 -19.75 -11.35
N VAL A 293 11.36 -20.17 -10.43
CA VAL A 293 12.25 -19.28 -9.67
C VAL A 293 13.50 -18.96 -10.51
N PRO A 294 13.88 -17.67 -10.62
CA PRO A 294 13.21 -16.47 -10.08
C PRO A 294 12.05 -15.98 -10.99
N LEU A 295 10.89 -15.71 -10.42
CA LEU A 295 9.68 -15.31 -11.17
C LEU A 295 9.94 -14.12 -12.11
N LYS A 296 10.76 -13.18 -11.67
CA LYS A 296 11.10 -11.97 -12.45
C LYS A 296 11.73 -12.27 -13.81
N SER A 297 12.40 -13.41 -13.95
CA SER A 297 13.02 -13.82 -15.24
C SER A 297 12.02 -14.32 -16.26
N TYR A 298 10.80 -14.60 -15.84
CA TYR A 298 9.73 -15.17 -16.68
C TYR A 298 8.53 -14.24 -16.80
N GLU A 299 8.67 -12.97 -16.37
CA GLU A 299 7.60 -11.99 -16.48
C GLU A 299 7.47 -11.43 -17.91
N ASP A 300 6.23 -11.27 -18.36
CA ASP A 300 5.89 -10.52 -19.55
C ASP A 300 5.48 -9.10 -19.17
N LEU A 301 6.38 -8.14 -19.41
CA LEU A 301 6.16 -6.74 -19.07
C LEU A 301 5.06 -6.07 -19.91
N SER A 302 4.71 -6.66 -21.08
CA SER A 302 3.69 -6.14 -21.97
C SER A 302 2.27 -6.53 -21.54
N ILE A 303 2.15 -7.55 -20.68
CA ILE A 303 0.87 -8.08 -20.20
C ILE A 303 0.81 -7.96 -18.67
N PHE A 304 -0.07 -7.10 -18.20
CA PHE A 304 -0.17 -6.81 -16.76
C PHE A 304 -1.60 -6.45 -16.39
N LYS A 305 -1.86 -6.46 -15.08
CA LYS A 305 -3.06 -5.93 -14.42
C LYS A 305 -2.68 -4.73 -13.58
N ILE A 306 -3.61 -3.83 -13.33
CA ILE A 306 -3.45 -2.74 -12.38
C ILE A 306 -4.53 -2.79 -11.31
N TYR A 307 -4.15 -2.49 -10.07
CA TYR A 307 -5.03 -2.45 -8.92
C TYR A 307 -4.88 -1.11 -8.21
N SER A 308 -5.92 -0.66 -7.52
CA SER A 308 -5.89 0.57 -6.74
C SER A 308 -5.11 0.38 -5.44
N LEU A 309 -4.54 1.46 -4.94
CA LEU A 309 -3.96 1.56 -3.60
C LEU A 309 -4.88 1.04 -2.49
N ASP A 310 -6.19 1.33 -2.61
CA ASP A 310 -7.17 1.08 -1.56
C ASP A 310 -8.51 0.62 -2.14
N VAL A 311 -9.14 -0.36 -1.47
CA VAL A 311 -10.41 -0.95 -1.88
C VAL A 311 -11.60 0.01 -1.75
N GLY A 312 -11.60 0.90 -0.76
CA GLY A 312 -12.64 1.91 -0.57
C GLY A 312 -12.60 2.97 -1.67
N LEU A 313 -11.39 3.44 -2.01
CA LEU A 313 -11.18 4.36 -3.14
C LEU A 313 -11.63 3.73 -4.47
N LEU A 314 -11.29 2.46 -4.70
CA LEU A 314 -11.73 1.75 -5.91
C LEU A 314 -13.24 1.62 -5.98
N ARG A 315 -13.91 1.34 -4.84
CA ARG A 315 -15.37 1.24 -4.76
C ARG A 315 -16.04 2.55 -5.17
N VAL A 316 -15.60 3.68 -4.62
CA VAL A 316 -16.17 4.99 -4.93
C VAL A 316 -15.80 5.46 -6.33
N LEU A 317 -14.61 5.16 -6.81
CA LEU A 317 -14.20 5.44 -8.20
C LEU A 317 -15.08 4.69 -9.22
N ALA A 318 -15.61 3.53 -8.82
CA ALA A 318 -16.58 2.76 -9.61
C ALA A 318 -18.04 3.19 -9.38
N GLU A 319 -18.28 4.21 -8.59
CA GLU A 319 -19.63 4.69 -8.24
C GLU A 319 -20.52 3.59 -7.60
N LEU A 320 -19.90 2.59 -6.95
CA LEU A 320 -20.64 1.53 -6.28
C LEU A 320 -21.03 1.96 -4.86
N SER A 321 -22.34 2.15 -4.63
CA SER A 321 -22.83 2.54 -3.30
C SER A 321 -22.66 1.40 -2.27
N PRO A 322 -22.61 1.71 -0.95
CA PRO A 322 -22.61 0.68 0.09
C PRO A 322 -23.77 -0.31 -0.01
N GLU A 323 -24.99 0.16 -0.34
CA GLU A 323 -26.18 -0.67 -0.50
C GLU A 323 -26.03 -1.63 -1.69
N ALA A 324 -25.53 -1.14 -2.83
CA ALA A 324 -25.27 -1.98 -4.00
C ALA A 324 -24.19 -3.01 -3.70
N TYR A 325 -23.15 -2.63 -2.94
CA TYR A 325 -22.10 -3.53 -2.50
C TYR A 325 -22.63 -4.64 -1.57
N LEU A 326 -23.52 -4.31 -0.63
CA LEU A 326 -24.15 -5.26 0.30
C LEU A 326 -25.23 -6.13 -0.35
N SER A 327 -25.78 -5.71 -1.47
CA SER A 327 -26.82 -6.45 -2.19
C SER A 327 -26.30 -7.80 -2.69
N ASP A 328 -27.14 -8.84 -2.60
CA ASP A 328 -26.86 -10.16 -3.18
C ASP A 328 -27.16 -10.25 -4.69
N ASN A 329 -27.40 -9.10 -5.35
CA ASN A 329 -27.69 -9.06 -6.77
C ASN A 329 -26.49 -9.58 -7.60
N PRO A 330 -26.71 -10.60 -8.46
CA PRO A 330 -25.67 -11.19 -9.30
C PRO A 330 -24.97 -10.19 -10.24
N ILE A 331 -25.61 -9.07 -10.59
CA ILE A 331 -25.02 -8.00 -11.42
C ILE A 331 -23.72 -7.46 -10.81
N PHE A 332 -23.63 -7.41 -9.48
CA PHE A 332 -22.44 -6.90 -8.79
C PHE A 332 -21.36 -7.97 -8.52
N LYS A 333 -21.62 -9.24 -8.87
CA LYS A 333 -20.72 -10.36 -8.53
C LYS A 333 -19.32 -10.21 -9.10
N GLU A 334 -19.21 -9.82 -10.37
CA GLU A 334 -17.92 -9.63 -11.04
C GLU A 334 -17.12 -8.50 -10.38
N TYR A 335 -17.79 -7.39 -10.08
CA TYR A 335 -17.14 -6.26 -9.44
C TYR A 335 -16.77 -6.54 -7.98
N LYS A 336 -17.58 -7.30 -7.23
CA LYS A 336 -17.21 -7.81 -5.90
C LYS A 336 -15.95 -8.70 -5.97
N GLY A 337 -15.79 -9.47 -7.06
CA GLY A 337 -14.57 -10.22 -7.33
C GLY A 337 -13.35 -9.30 -7.50
N ALA A 338 -13.49 -8.23 -8.27
CA ALA A 338 -12.43 -7.23 -8.47
C ALA A 338 -12.02 -6.54 -7.16
N LEU A 339 -12.98 -6.16 -6.33
CA LEU A 339 -12.72 -5.56 -5.01
C LEU A 339 -12.03 -6.56 -4.06
N ALA A 340 -12.39 -7.84 -4.10
CA ALA A 340 -11.74 -8.87 -3.28
C ALA A 340 -10.28 -9.08 -3.71
N GLU A 341 -9.98 -9.11 -5.01
CA GLU A 341 -8.60 -9.21 -5.49
C GLU A 341 -7.79 -7.97 -5.13
N ASN A 342 -8.37 -6.77 -5.30
CA ASN A 342 -7.70 -5.53 -4.91
C ASN A 342 -7.37 -5.54 -3.41
N TYR A 343 -8.31 -5.97 -2.56
CA TYR A 343 -8.09 -6.08 -1.13
C TYR A 343 -6.96 -7.07 -0.80
N ILE A 344 -6.96 -8.27 -1.39
CA ILE A 344 -5.90 -9.26 -1.13
C ILE A 344 -4.54 -8.71 -1.53
N LEU A 345 -4.41 -8.09 -2.69
CA LEU A 345 -3.14 -7.49 -3.11
C LEU A 345 -2.67 -6.39 -2.16
N GLN A 346 -3.55 -5.45 -1.82
CA GLN A 346 -3.27 -4.36 -0.88
C GLN A 346 -2.83 -4.91 0.49
N SER A 347 -3.52 -5.94 1.01
CA SER A 347 -3.18 -6.59 2.27
C SER A 347 -1.81 -7.28 2.21
N LEU A 348 -1.55 -8.09 1.18
CA LEU A 348 -0.27 -8.80 1.02
C LEU A 348 0.91 -7.81 0.94
N VAL A 349 0.76 -6.75 0.14
CA VAL A 349 1.81 -5.72 -0.03
C VAL A 349 2.05 -4.96 1.27
N ALA A 350 0.99 -4.56 1.99
CA ALA A 350 1.11 -3.86 3.27
C ALA A 350 1.80 -4.70 4.35
N ASN A 351 1.71 -6.03 4.26
CA ASN A 351 2.36 -6.97 5.17
C ASN A 351 3.69 -7.54 4.61
N GLY A 352 4.32 -6.84 3.66
CA GLY A 352 5.67 -7.15 3.17
C GLY A 352 5.75 -8.30 2.17
N ILE A 353 4.62 -8.88 1.76
CA ILE A 353 4.61 -9.97 0.77
C ILE A 353 4.71 -9.37 -0.63
N LYS A 354 5.82 -9.63 -1.31
CA LYS A 354 6.02 -9.17 -2.68
C LYS A 354 5.13 -9.93 -3.66
N CYS A 355 4.03 -9.29 -4.06
CA CYS A 355 3.03 -9.85 -4.93
C CYS A 355 2.94 -9.05 -6.24
N SER A 356 3.80 -9.37 -7.21
CA SER A 356 3.94 -8.62 -8.46
C SER A 356 3.67 -9.44 -9.73
N HIS A 357 3.22 -10.70 -9.56
CA HIS A 357 2.99 -11.60 -10.70
C HIS A 357 1.66 -12.35 -10.57
N TYR A 358 1.06 -12.64 -11.71
CA TYR A 358 -0.06 -13.55 -11.86
C TYR A 358 0.26 -14.61 -12.93
N TRP A 359 -0.51 -15.69 -12.96
CA TRP A 359 -0.35 -16.73 -13.95
C TRP A 359 -1.62 -16.93 -14.79
N ALA A 360 -1.46 -17.19 -16.08
CA ALA A 360 -2.55 -17.59 -16.95
C ALA A 360 -2.11 -18.68 -17.91
N SER A 361 -2.99 -19.65 -18.19
CA SER A 361 -2.83 -20.69 -19.20
C SER A 361 -3.68 -20.36 -20.41
N GLY A 362 -3.16 -19.47 -21.27
CA GLY A 362 -3.94 -18.96 -22.42
C GLY A 362 -5.28 -18.39 -21.93
N ASN A 363 -6.40 -18.90 -22.48
CA ASN A 363 -7.74 -18.45 -22.13
C ASN A 363 -8.50 -19.41 -21.18
N THR A 364 -7.84 -20.45 -20.63
CA THR A 364 -8.54 -21.54 -19.94
C THR A 364 -8.47 -21.47 -18.43
N ALA A 365 -7.42 -20.93 -17.85
CA ALA A 365 -7.23 -20.81 -16.41
C ALA A 365 -6.37 -19.60 -16.07
N GLU A 366 -6.70 -18.94 -14.97
CA GLU A 366 -5.96 -17.82 -14.43
C GLU A 366 -5.88 -17.93 -12.91
N VAL A 367 -4.69 -17.73 -12.35
CA VAL A 367 -4.44 -17.61 -10.91
C VAL A 367 -4.05 -16.16 -10.64
N GLU A 368 -4.82 -15.50 -9.80
CA GLU A 368 -4.78 -14.05 -9.59
C GLU A 368 -3.42 -13.55 -9.11
N PHE A 369 -2.74 -14.34 -8.27
CA PHE A 369 -1.41 -14.00 -7.78
C PHE A 369 -0.53 -15.25 -7.69
N ILE A 370 0.76 -15.09 -7.96
CA ILE A 370 1.80 -16.07 -7.65
C ILE A 370 2.91 -15.38 -6.87
N VAL A 371 3.34 -16.00 -5.79
CA VAL A 371 4.35 -15.46 -4.88
C VAL A 371 5.52 -16.41 -4.77
N GLN A 372 6.71 -15.89 -4.94
CA GLN A 372 7.95 -16.66 -4.71
C GLN A 372 8.33 -16.60 -3.23
N ARG A 373 8.51 -17.78 -2.59
CA ARG A 373 9.01 -17.92 -1.23
C ARG A 373 10.18 -18.91 -1.24
N GLY A 374 11.39 -18.40 -1.16
CA GLY A 374 12.59 -19.22 -1.34
C GLY A 374 12.62 -19.87 -2.73
N LEU A 375 12.61 -21.19 -2.76
CA LEU A 375 12.59 -22.00 -3.99
C LEU A 375 11.17 -22.38 -4.46
N ASP A 376 10.14 -22.04 -3.68
CA ASP A 376 8.76 -22.38 -4.00
C ASP A 376 8.03 -21.23 -4.65
N VAL A 377 7.09 -21.55 -5.54
CA VAL A 377 6.13 -20.62 -6.12
C VAL A 377 4.74 -21.02 -5.63
N ILE A 378 4.12 -20.14 -4.87
CA ILE A 378 2.80 -20.36 -4.25
C ILE A 378 1.73 -19.67 -5.09
N PRO A 379 0.83 -20.43 -5.77
CA PRO A 379 -0.32 -19.84 -6.46
C PRO A 379 -1.41 -19.46 -5.45
N MET A 380 -2.01 -18.28 -5.66
CA MET A 380 -3.05 -17.71 -4.80
C MET A 380 -4.26 -17.33 -5.64
N GLU A 381 -5.37 -18.02 -5.43
CA GLU A 381 -6.67 -17.76 -6.05
C GLU A 381 -7.52 -16.90 -5.11
N VAL A 382 -8.28 -15.95 -5.66
CA VAL A 382 -9.18 -15.09 -4.88
C VAL A 382 -10.63 -15.30 -5.31
N LYS A 383 -11.51 -15.53 -4.33
CA LYS A 383 -12.97 -15.66 -4.52
C LYS A 383 -13.69 -14.73 -3.54
N SER A 384 -14.58 -13.90 -4.04
CA SER A 384 -15.30 -12.90 -3.22
C SER A 384 -16.40 -13.47 -2.31
N GLY A 385 -16.77 -14.75 -2.49
CA GLY A 385 -17.88 -15.39 -1.77
C GLY A 385 -17.56 -16.78 -1.29
N THR A 386 -18.62 -17.53 -0.94
CA THR A 386 -18.58 -18.92 -0.47
C THR A 386 -18.72 -19.95 -1.59
N SER A 387 -19.30 -19.56 -2.75
CA SER A 387 -19.39 -20.44 -3.92
C SER A 387 -18.06 -20.46 -4.67
N VAL A 388 -17.30 -21.54 -4.51
CA VAL A 388 -15.92 -21.63 -5.02
C VAL A 388 -15.76 -22.82 -5.96
N THR A 389 -15.44 -22.55 -7.22
CA THR A 389 -15.01 -23.56 -8.19
C THR A 389 -13.52 -23.36 -8.44
N GLY A 390 -12.70 -24.25 -7.89
CA GLY A 390 -11.23 -24.13 -7.94
C GLY A 390 -10.59 -24.60 -9.24
N ARG A 391 -11.17 -24.36 -10.42
CA ARG A 391 -10.65 -24.84 -11.71
C ARG A 391 -9.23 -24.36 -11.99
N SER A 392 -8.94 -23.10 -11.75
CA SER A 392 -7.63 -22.51 -12.04
C SER A 392 -6.51 -23.11 -11.20
N LEU A 393 -6.73 -23.27 -9.89
CA LEU A 393 -5.75 -23.93 -9.01
C LEU A 393 -5.58 -25.42 -9.34
N ILE A 394 -6.63 -26.10 -9.81
CA ILE A 394 -6.54 -27.50 -10.26
C ILE A 394 -5.67 -27.58 -11.52
N GLU A 395 -5.90 -26.74 -12.51
CA GLU A 395 -5.08 -26.71 -13.74
C GLU A 395 -3.63 -26.32 -13.46
N TYR A 396 -3.42 -25.34 -12.57
CA TYR A 396 -2.09 -24.98 -12.11
C TYR A 396 -1.39 -26.17 -11.43
N ASN A 397 -2.10 -26.87 -10.54
CA ASN A 397 -1.57 -28.02 -9.82
C ASN A 397 -1.18 -29.17 -10.76
N LYS A 398 -2.02 -29.49 -11.74
CA LYS A 398 -1.71 -30.53 -12.76
C LYS A 398 -0.43 -30.21 -13.51
N LYS A 399 -0.15 -28.95 -13.78
CA LYS A 399 0.97 -28.51 -14.60
C LYS A 399 2.29 -28.33 -13.84
N TYR A 400 2.21 -27.88 -12.57
CA TYR A 400 3.39 -27.45 -11.82
C TYR A 400 3.58 -28.15 -10.47
N SER A 401 2.56 -28.86 -9.97
CA SER A 401 2.59 -29.60 -8.69
C SER A 401 3.20 -28.81 -7.53
N PRO A 402 2.70 -27.59 -7.21
CA PRO A 402 3.28 -26.77 -6.15
C PRO A 402 3.12 -27.43 -4.79
N ARG A 403 4.05 -27.18 -3.87
CA ARG A 403 3.98 -27.68 -2.48
C ARG A 403 2.79 -27.14 -1.70
N LEU A 404 2.35 -25.91 -2.04
CA LEU A 404 1.22 -25.26 -1.42
C LEU A 404 0.43 -24.46 -2.46
N ARG A 405 -0.90 -24.50 -2.33
CA ARG A 405 -1.86 -23.67 -3.10
C ARG A 405 -2.76 -22.95 -2.11
N ILE A 406 -2.92 -21.65 -2.28
CA ILE A 406 -3.76 -20.84 -1.41
C ILE A 406 -5.00 -20.39 -2.17
N ARG A 407 -6.14 -20.42 -1.48
CA ARG A 407 -7.35 -19.74 -1.91
C ARG A 407 -7.83 -18.81 -0.81
N TYR A 408 -8.02 -17.57 -1.17
CA TYR A 408 -8.74 -16.60 -0.34
C TYR A 408 -10.22 -16.63 -0.69
N SER A 409 -11.10 -16.77 0.31
CA SER A 409 -12.54 -16.79 0.09
C SER A 409 -13.30 -16.40 1.37
N MET A 410 -14.62 -16.38 1.32
CA MET A 410 -15.46 -16.22 2.52
C MET A 410 -15.82 -17.58 3.18
N LEU A 411 -15.10 -18.65 2.86
CA LEU A 411 -15.15 -19.91 3.61
C LEU A 411 -14.19 -19.85 4.80
N ASN A 412 -14.46 -20.66 5.82
CA ASN A 412 -13.63 -20.73 7.01
C ASN A 412 -12.20 -21.25 6.72
N LEU A 413 -11.26 -20.98 7.63
CA LEU A 413 -9.89 -21.47 7.55
C LEU A 413 -9.88 -22.99 7.45
N LYS A 414 -9.15 -23.53 6.49
CA LYS A 414 -9.07 -24.97 6.28
C LYS A 414 -7.79 -25.34 5.53
N LYS A 415 -7.07 -26.33 6.07
CA LYS A 415 -5.91 -26.95 5.45
C LYS A 415 -6.25 -28.37 5.00
N ASP A 416 -6.05 -28.67 3.72
CA ASP A 416 -6.19 -30.00 3.14
C ASP A 416 -4.94 -30.31 2.31
N ASP A 417 -4.07 -31.22 2.77
CA ASP A 417 -2.83 -31.60 2.08
C ASP A 417 -2.02 -30.37 1.59
N THR A 418 -1.90 -30.18 0.29
CA THR A 418 -1.20 -29.04 -0.33
C THR A 418 -2.09 -27.81 -0.58
N PHE A 419 -3.31 -27.81 -0.06
CA PHE A 419 -4.29 -26.76 -0.26
C PHE A 419 -4.65 -26.06 1.05
N LEU A 420 -4.62 -24.72 1.05
CA LEU A 420 -5.00 -23.89 2.19
C LEU A 420 -6.05 -22.87 1.76
N ASN A 421 -7.24 -22.93 2.36
CA ASN A 421 -8.25 -21.89 2.27
C ASN A 421 -8.07 -20.91 3.42
N ILE A 422 -7.86 -19.65 3.09
CA ILE A 422 -7.72 -18.55 4.06
C ILE A 422 -8.95 -17.64 3.91
N PRO A 423 -9.72 -17.38 4.98
CA PRO A 423 -10.75 -16.34 4.95
C PRO A 423 -10.16 -15.00 4.50
N LEU A 424 -10.88 -14.26 3.64
CA LEU A 424 -10.41 -12.96 3.13
C LEU A 424 -9.92 -12.03 4.24
N PHE A 425 -10.62 -11.99 5.37
CA PHE A 425 -10.25 -11.15 6.51
C PHE A 425 -8.95 -11.58 7.21
N LEU A 426 -8.43 -12.77 6.97
CA LEU A 426 -7.14 -13.22 7.48
C LEU A 426 -5.96 -12.93 6.53
N ALA A 427 -6.17 -12.21 5.44
CA ALA A 427 -5.11 -11.90 4.48
C ALA A 427 -3.90 -11.19 5.12
N ASP A 428 -4.11 -10.32 6.09
CA ASP A 428 -3.05 -9.63 6.84
C ASP A 428 -2.15 -10.62 7.63
N ARG A 429 -2.66 -11.79 7.95
CA ARG A 429 -1.98 -12.85 8.71
C ARG A 429 -1.34 -13.93 7.82
N THR A 430 -1.34 -13.73 6.50
CA THR A 430 -0.86 -14.73 5.53
C THR A 430 0.54 -15.24 5.87
N GLU A 431 1.52 -14.38 6.12
CA GLU A 431 2.90 -14.79 6.41
C GLU A 431 2.98 -15.63 7.69
N GLN A 432 2.21 -15.27 8.71
CA GLN A 432 2.15 -16.04 9.97
C GLN A 432 1.48 -17.40 9.75
N LEU A 433 0.35 -17.44 9.03
CA LEU A 433 -0.34 -18.71 8.72
C LEU A 433 0.55 -19.64 7.89
N LEU A 434 1.36 -19.10 6.99
CA LEU A 434 2.35 -19.87 6.24
C LEU A 434 3.44 -20.47 7.13
N GLY A 435 3.73 -19.86 8.26
CA GLY A 435 4.65 -20.41 9.29
C GLY A 435 4.13 -21.71 9.92
N TYR A 436 2.82 -21.95 9.91
CA TYR A 436 2.20 -23.19 10.43
C TYR A 436 2.00 -24.28 9.36
N VAL A 437 2.34 -23.99 8.10
CA VAL A 437 2.33 -25.01 7.05
C VAL A 437 3.65 -25.78 7.13
N GLN A 438 3.58 -27.02 7.62
CA GLN A 438 4.69 -27.96 7.65
C GLN A 438 4.88 -28.67 6.31
#